data_f5a59b7fc5b02c07cba6b9d0def90cac
#
_entry.id   f5a59b7fc5b02c07cba6b9d0def90cac
#
_cell.length_a   1.000
_cell.length_b   1.000
_cell.length_c   1.000
_cell.angle_alpha   90.00
_cell.angle_beta   90.00
_cell.angle_gamma   90.00
#
_symmetry.space_group_name_H-M   'P 1'
#
loop_
_entity.id
_entity.type
_entity.pdbx_description
1 polymer ?
#
loop_
_entity_poly.entity_id
_entity_poly.type
_entity_poly.pdbx_seq_one_letter_code
_entity_poly.pdbx_strand_id
1 'polypeptide(L)'
;MVNCVKGINIEAISCAVPARKLSIQEYAPDLLTEKSAKRMAKGTGFSSLRISDDDTTTADLVVAAAEPLLDDFGRENIGALIFVSQTPDYVLPATSHILQARLGLPNNIFCVDINEGCSGYITGLYTAGMLAKQINKSVCLLGGDTISKITSPTDRATRCIFGDAGTATIVSPGKQDVNFVFASYGDRSNAIIMENSRHRKVENPINDGYLYLDGIGIMNFTLNEVPDAIDELLKANDLARKEISLYACHQANKVILTSLADKLGVSQDKIPFTAGEIGNESSASIPLVLTASQQSDLSNTLCCGFGVGLSVGACIYDFSGTKFYGVKEI
;
A
#
# COMPACT_ATOMS: atom_id res chain seq x y z
N MET A 1 12.51 16.56 -2.44
CA MET A 1 11.90 17.56 -3.37
C MET A 1 10.41 17.52 -3.19
N VAL A 2 9.81 18.67 -2.88
CA VAL A 2 8.34 18.81 -2.75
C VAL A 2 7.73 19.04 -4.13
N ASN A 3 6.71 18.27 -4.48
CA ASN A 3 5.94 18.39 -5.71
C ASN A 3 4.48 18.67 -5.35
N CYS A 4 3.85 19.67 -5.98
CA CYS A 4 2.46 20.03 -5.71
C CYS A 4 1.57 19.63 -6.88
N VAL A 5 0.53 18.85 -6.60
CA VAL A 5 -0.58 18.61 -7.54
C VAL A 5 -1.75 19.48 -7.11
N LYS A 6 -2.13 20.40 -7.98
CA LYS A 6 -3.16 21.40 -7.68
C LYS A 6 -4.56 20.92 -8.05
N GLY A 7 -5.51 21.18 -7.17
CA GLY A 7 -6.94 21.05 -7.45
C GLY A 7 -7.38 19.63 -7.75
N ILE A 8 -7.20 18.71 -6.81
CA ILE A 8 -7.72 17.34 -6.87
C ILE A 8 -8.67 17.04 -5.72
N ASN A 9 -9.52 16.04 -5.90
CA ASN A 9 -10.32 15.43 -4.83
C ASN A 9 -10.11 13.92 -4.82
N ILE A 10 -10.04 13.33 -3.63
CA ILE A 10 -10.17 11.88 -3.43
C ILE A 10 -11.63 11.62 -3.06
N GLU A 11 -12.42 11.14 -4.04
CA GLU A 11 -13.87 11.00 -3.92
C GLU A 11 -14.26 9.80 -3.05
N ALA A 12 -13.59 8.67 -3.28
CA ALA A 12 -13.96 7.40 -2.65
C ALA A 12 -12.78 6.46 -2.49
N ILE A 13 -12.82 5.64 -1.43
CA ILE A 13 -11.87 4.56 -1.15
C ILE A 13 -12.65 3.29 -0.78
N SER A 14 -12.22 2.14 -1.31
CA SER A 14 -12.71 0.81 -0.98
C SER A 14 -11.55 -0.18 -0.91
N CYS A 15 -11.70 -1.21 -0.10
CA CYS A 15 -10.70 -2.25 0.09
C CYS A 15 -11.31 -3.64 -0.05
N ALA A 16 -10.51 -4.63 -0.42
CA ALA A 16 -10.88 -6.03 -0.39
C ALA A 16 -9.73 -6.88 0.15
N VAL A 17 -10.08 -7.92 0.89
CA VAL A 17 -9.14 -8.89 1.45
C VAL A 17 -9.66 -10.30 1.19
N PRO A 18 -8.78 -11.33 1.13
CA PRO A 18 -9.24 -12.72 1.09
C PRO A 18 -10.11 -13.05 2.30
N ALA A 19 -11.20 -13.80 2.09
CA ALA A 19 -12.02 -14.33 3.19
C ALA A 19 -11.23 -15.31 4.07
N ARG A 20 -10.24 -16.00 3.48
CA ARG A 20 -9.38 -16.95 4.18
C ARG A 20 -8.45 -16.22 5.15
N LYS A 21 -8.74 -16.35 6.44
CA LYS A 21 -7.96 -15.81 7.56
C LYS A 21 -7.32 -16.95 8.31
N LEU A 22 -6.00 -16.97 8.40
CA LEU A 22 -5.21 -18.00 9.08
C LEU A 22 -4.36 -17.37 10.18
N SER A 23 -4.30 -17.99 11.34
CA SER A 23 -3.26 -17.64 12.31
C SER A 23 -1.87 -17.88 11.67
N ILE A 24 -0.85 -17.15 12.12
CA ILE A 24 0.51 -17.34 11.59
C ILE A 24 1.03 -18.76 11.79
N GLN A 25 0.53 -19.47 12.80
CA GLN A 25 0.88 -20.88 13.05
C GLN A 25 0.21 -21.81 12.04
N GLU A 26 -1.10 -21.61 11.74
CA GLU A 26 -1.82 -22.41 10.75
C GLU A 26 -1.26 -22.21 9.35
N TYR A 27 -0.79 -20.98 9.04
CA TYR A 27 -0.20 -20.66 7.73
C TYR A 27 1.22 -21.19 7.58
N ALA A 28 2.00 -21.32 8.66
CA ALA A 28 3.38 -21.79 8.63
C ALA A 28 3.64 -22.86 9.72
N PRO A 29 2.93 -24.01 9.68
CA PRO A 29 2.97 -25.01 10.74
C PRO A 29 4.36 -25.66 10.89
N ASP A 30 5.09 -25.80 9.79
CA ASP A 30 6.43 -26.40 9.79
C ASP A 30 7.52 -25.42 10.26
N LEU A 31 7.23 -24.12 10.27
CA LEU A 31 8.19 -23.08 10.68
C LEU A 31 8.01 -22.64 12.14
N LEU A 32 6.83 -22.83 12.70
CA LEU A 32 6.46 -22.28 14.00
C LEU A 32 5.82 -23.30 14.92
N THR A 33 6.38 -23.41 16.12
CA THR A 33 5.65 -23.99 17.26
C THR A 33 4.63 -22.99 17.80
N GLU A 34 3.61 -23.42 18.54
CA GLU A 34 2.63 -22.54 19.19
C GLU A 34 3.31 -21.42 20.03
N LYS A 35 4.36 -21.79 20.79
CA LYS A 35 5.13 -20.85 21.62
C LYS A 35 5.85 -19.79 20.76
N SER A 36 6.47 -20.20 19.64
CA SER A 36 7.17 -19.27 18.75
C SER A 36 6.21 -18.39 17.96
N ALA A 37 5.05 -18.91 17.56
CA ALA A 37 3.99 -18.14 16.92
C ALA A 37 3.45 -17.03 17.83
N LYS A 38 3.13 -17.36 19.10
CA LYS A 38 2.70 -16.37 20.11
C LYS A 38 3.76 -15.28 20.33
N ARG A 39 5.05 -15.66 20.39
CA ARG A 39 6.15 -14.70 20.53
C ARG A 39 6.26 -13.78 19.29
N MET A 40 6.14 -14.34 18.10
CA MET A 40 6.18 -13.59 16.84
C MET A 40 5.00 -12.62 16.75
N ALA A 41 3.77 -13.08 17.01
CA ALA A 41 2.59 -12.23 17.02
C ALA A 41 2.72 -11.06 18.00
N LYS A 42 3.27 -11.31 19.19
CA LYS A 42 3.54 -10.24 20.18
C LYS A 42 4.58 -9.24 19.67
N GLY A 43 5.62 -9.68 18.96
CA GLY A 43 6.69 -8.84 18.43
C GLY A 43 6.25 -8.05 17.20
N THR A 44 5.68 -8.72 16.20
CA THR A 44 5.29 -8.10 14.92
C THR A 44 3.95 -7.37 14.99
N GLY A 45 3.07 -7.79 15.90
CA GLY A 45 1.68 -7.35 15.98
C GLY A 45 0.71 -8.17 15.12
N PHE A 46 1.20 -9.03 14.23
CA PHE A 46 0.35 -9.88 13.38
C PHE A 46 -0.08 -11.14 14.13
N SER A 47 -1.37 -11.32 14.34
CA SER A 47 -1.94 -12.54 14.95
C SER A 47 -2.45 -13.53 13.91
N SER A 48 -2.94 -13.01 12.80
CA SER A 48 -3.41 -13.76 11.64
C SER A 48 -3.11 -13.01 10.35
N LEU A 49 -3.21 -13.71 9.24
CA LEU A 49 -2.95 -13.19 7.90
C LEU A 49 -4.15 -13.50 7.00
N ARG A 50 -4.46 -12.58 6.08
CA ARG A 50 -5.40 -12.81 4.99
C ARG A 50 -4.63 -13.34 3.79
N ILE A 51 -4.93 -14.55 3.38
CA ILE A 51 -4.15 -15.30 2.38
C ILE A 51 -5.07 -15.73 1.24
N SER A 52 -4.75 -15.28 0.05
CA SER A 52 -5.41 -15.70 -1.19
C SER A 52 -5.25 -17.21 -1.41
N ASP A 53 -6.27 -17.84 -1.93
CA ASP A 53 -6.14 -19.20 -2.48
C ASP A 53 -5.33 -19.18 -3.79
N ASP A 54 -5.12 -20.36 -4.38
CA ASP A 54 -4.25 -20.50 -5.56
C ASP A 54 -4.81 -19.77 -6.79
N ASP A 55 -6.13 -19.66 -6.90
CA ASP A 55 -6.82 -19.10 -8.07
C ASP A 55 -7.08 -17.59 -7.93
N THR A 56 -7.10 -17.05 -6.71
CA THR A 56 -7.32 -15.62 -6.46
C THR A 56 -6.05 -14.82 -6.68
N THR A 57 -6.09 -13.83 -7.57
CA THR A 57 -4.96 -12.94 -7.89
C THR A 57 -5.17 -11.52 -7.32
N THR A 58 -4.15 -10.70 -7.44
CA THR A 58 -4.26 -9.27 -7.09
C THR A 58 -5.33 -8.57 -7.92
N ALA A 59 -5.49 -8.94 -9.21
CA ALA A 59 -6.54 -8.38 -10.06
C ALA A 59 -7.95 -8.69 -9.53
N ASP A 60 -8.17 -9.87 -8.94
CA ASP A 60 -9.48 -10.23 -8.37
C ASP A 60 -9.80 -9.38 -7.15
N LEU A 61 -8.82 -9.18 -6.27
CA LEU A 61 -8.97 -8.34 -5.08
C LEU A 61 -9.27 -6.87 -5.44
N VAL A 62 -8.52 -6.28 -6.40
CA VAL A 62 -8.76 -4.89 -6.81
C VAL A 62 -10.07 -4.72 -7.56
N VAL A 63 -10.52 -5.72 -8.34
CA VAL A 63 -11.86 -5.71 -8.96
C VAL A 63 -12.92 -5.70 -7.89
N ALA A 64 -12.82 -6.58 -6.89
CA ALA A 64 -13.78 -6.64 -5.80
C ALA A 64 -13.86 -5.32 -4.98
N ALA A 65 -12.74 -4.63 -4.83
CA ALA A 65 -12.68 -3.30 -4.22
C ALA A 65 -13.29 -2.22 -5.13
N ALA A 66 -13.06 -2.29 -6.45
CA ALA A 66 -13.48 -1.24 -7.39
C ALA A 66 -14.97 -1.25 -7.73
N GLU A 67 -15.59 -2.42 -7.80
CA GLU A 67 -16.99 -2.56 -8.23
C GLU A 67 -17.96 -1.63 -7.48
N PRO A 68 -18.01 -1.60 -6.13
CA PRO A 68 -18.95 -0.75 -5.41
C PRO A 68 -18.70 0.75 -5.65
N LEU A 69 -17.45 1.17 -5.90
CA LEU A 69 -17.13 2.55 -6.24
C LEU A 69 -17.65 2.91 -7.62
N LEU A 70 -17.39 2.03 -8.60
CA LEU A 70 -17.73 2.26 -10.00
C LEU A 70 -19.23 2.19 -10.25
N ASP A 71 -19.97 1.34 -9.50
CA ASP A 71 -21.43 1.26 -9.55
C ASP A 71 -22.08 2.58 -9.10
N ASP A 72 -21.49 3.22 -8.09
CA ASP A 72 -22.02 4.47 -7.52
C ASP A 72 -21.52 5.71 -8.29
N PHE A 73 -20.27 5.70 -8.74
CA PHE A 73 -19.62 6.84 -9.40
C PHE A 73 -19.94 6.95 -10.91
N GLY A 74 -20.18 5.81 -11.58
CA GLY A 74 -20.39 5.69 -13.03
C GLY A 74 -19.08 5.45 -13.79
N ARG A 75 -19.03 4.32 -14.49
CA ARG A 75 -17.84 3.87 -15.25
C ARG A 75 -17.46 4.83 -16.37
N GLU A 76 -18.42 5.51 -16.97
CA GLU A 76 -18.27 6.49 -18.06
C GLU A 76 -17.52 7.76 -17.61
N ASN A 77 -17.49 8.04 -16.30
CA ASN A 77 -16.77 9.18 -15.72
C ASN A 77 -15.26 8.93 -15.58
N ILE A 78 -14.82 7.67 -15.72
CA ILE A 78 -13.41 7.31 -15.63
C ILE A 78 -12.70 7.60 -16.95
N GLY A 79 -11.61 8.35 -16.88
CA GLY A 79 -10.75 8.69 -18.02
C GLY A 79 -9.38 8.02 -18.00
N ALA A 80 -8.99 7.46 -16.86
CA ALA A 80 -7.76 6.68 -16.73
C ALA A 80 -7.88 5.61 -15.65
N LEU A 81 -7.12 4.52 -15.82
CA LEU A 81 -6.94 3.43 -14.87
C LEU A 81 -5.45 3.27 -14.57
N ILE A 82 -5.10 3.34 -13.30
CA ILE A 82 -3.75 3.07 -12.81
C ILE A 82 -3.80 1.81 -11.93
N PHE A 83 -2.91 0.88 -12.19
CA PHE A 83 -2.73 -0.31 -11.35
C PHE A 83 -1.34 -0.31 -10.73
N VAL A 84 -1.27 -0.28 -9.40
CA VAL A 84 -0.04 -0.31 -8.62
C VAL A 84 0.12 -1.66 -7.97
N SER A 85 1.10 -2.44 -8.39
CA SER A 85 1.34 -3.78 -7.85
C SER A 85 2.73 -4.31 -8.18
N GLN A 86 3.26 -5.17 -7.32
CA GLN A 86 4.44 -5.99 -7.58
C GLN A 86 4.10 -7.46 -7.87
N THR A 87 2.80 -7.81 -7.81
CA THR A 87 2.28 -9.15 -8.09
C THR A 87 1.20 -9.10 -9.19
N PRO A 88 1.55 -8.59 -10.41
CA PRO A 88 0.61 -8.56 -11.54
C PRO A 88 0.28 -9.97 -12.01
N ASP A 89 -0.88 -10.17 -12.64
CA ASP A 89 -1.31 -11.47 -13.15
C ASP A 89 -0.33 -12.07 -14.18
N TYR A 90 0.19 -11.20 -15.06
CA TYR A 90 1.09 -11.61 -16.14
C TYR A 90 2.26 -10.65 -16.31
N VAL A 91 3.33 -11.12 -16.93
CA VAL A 91 4.43 -10.24 -17.37
C VAL A 91 3.97 -9.30 -18.49
N LEU A 92 3.10 -9.80 -19.37
CA LEU A 92 2.43 -9.05 -20.45
C LEU A 92 1.10 -9.75 -20.82
N PRO A 93 0.06 -9.01 -21.18
CA PRO A 93 0.01 -7.52 -21.20
C PRO A 93 0.06 -6.93 -19.80
N ALA A 94 0.14 -5.59 -19.71
CA ALA A 94 -0.06 -4.89 -18.46
C ALA A 94 -1.45 -5.21 -17.88
N THR A 95 -1.52 -5.46 -16.56
CA THR A 95 -2.74 -5.91 -15.88
C THR A 95 -3.84 -4.85 -15.96
N SER A 96 -3.49 -3.55 -16.01
CA SER A 96 -4.45 -2.46 -16.18
C SER A 96 -5.32 -2.58 -17.43
N HIS A 97 -4.81 -3.13 -18.53
CA HIS A 97 -5.62 -3.38 -19.73
C HIS A 97 -6.64 -4.50 -19.51
N ILE A 98 -6.29 -5.54 -18.75
CA ILE A 98 -7.20 -6.62 -18.37
C ILE A 98 -8.27 -6.08 -17.43
N LEU A 99 -7.85 -5.29 -16.43
CA LEU A 99 -8.75 -4.66 -15.46
C LEU A 99 -9.73 -3.68 -16.11
N GLN A 100 -9.29 -2.93 -17.14
CA GLN A 100 -10.17 -2.05 -17.93
C GLN A 100 -11.37 -2.84 -18.48
N ALA A 101 -11.12 -3.98 -19.12
CA ALA A 101 -12.17 -4.82 -19.69
C ALA A 101 -13.03 -5.49 -18.60
N ARG A 102 -12.40 -6.04 -17.54
CA ARG A 102 -13.10 -6.70 -16.43
C ARG A 102 -14.04 -5.76 -15.69
N LEU A 103 -13.64 -4.49 -15.50
CA LEU A 103 -14.44 -3.47 -14.83
C LEU A 103 -15.43 -2.77 -15.77
N GLY A 104 -15.51 -3.16 -17.04
CA GLY A 104 -16.43 -2.55 -18.03
C GLY A 104 -16.15 -1.05 -18.26
N LEU A 105 -14.90 -0.61 -18.12
CA LEU A 105 -14.52 0.77 -18.33
C LEU A 105 -14.45 1.09 -19.84
N PRO A 106 -14.65 2.36 -20.25
CA PRO A 106 -14.60 2.75 -21.66
C PRO A 106 -13.28 2.39 -22.34
N ASN A 107 -13.33 2.07 -23.65
CA ASN A 107 -12.13 1.73 -24.41
C ASN A 107 -11.19 2.92 -24.66
N ASN A 108 -11.71 4.17 -24.57
CA ASN A 108 -10.97 5.40 -24.83
C ASN A 108 -10.39 6.01 -23.54
N ILE A 109 -9.88 5.19 -22.64
CA ILE A 109 -9.20 5.62 -21.40
C ILE A 109 -7.71 5.29 -21.44
N PHE A 110 -6.93 6.02 -20.65
CA PHE A 110 -5.52 5.71 -20.44
C PHE A 110 -5.36 4.62 -19.40
N CYS A 111 -4.56 3.57 -19.67
CA CYS A 111 -4.27 2.47 -18.74
C CYS A 111 -2.77 2.34 -18.53
N VAL A 112 -2.32 2.18 -17.27
CA VAL A 112 -0.91 2.00 -16.94
C VAL A 112 -0.74 1.16 -15.66
N ASP A 113 0.29 0.31 -15.66
CA ASP A 113 0.79 -0.38 -14.47
C ASP A 113 1.98 0.37 -13.89
N ILE A 114 2.05 0.48 -12.57
CA ILE A 114 3.18 0.98 -11.81
C ILE A 114 3.71 -0.17 -10.95
N ASN A 115 4.95 -0.61 -11.22
CA ASN A 115 5.62 -1.62 -10.41
C ASN A 115 6.24 -0.96 -9.18
N GLU A 116 5.46 -0.83 -8.13
CA GLU A 116 5.90 -0.31 -6.84
C GLU A 116 5.09 -0.96 -5.71
N GLY A 117 5.75 -1.18 -4.55
CA GLY A 117 5.12 -1.84 -3.39
C GLY A 117 4.69 -0.84 -2.32
N CYS A 118 5.34 -0.89 -1.17
CA CYS A 118 4.93 -0.22 0.08
C CYS A 118 4.73 1.30 -0.01
N SER A 119 5.45 2.01 -0.89
CA SER A 119 5.26 3.44 -1.21
C SER A 119 4.33 3.68 -2.40
N GLY A 120 3.91 2.60 -3.08
CA GLY A 120 3.21 2.64 -4.35
C GLY A 120 1.87 3.37 -4.32
N TYR A 121 1.14 3.34 -3.20
CA TYR A 121 -0.09 4.13 -3.10
C TYR A 121 0.16 5.63 -3.27
N ILE A 122 1.24 6.16 -2.68
CA ILE A 122 1.57 7.59 -2.79
C ILE A 122 2.01 7.94 -4.22
N THR A 123 2.81 7.10 -4.85
CA THR A 123 3.21 7.26 -6.26
C THR A 123 2.00 7.18 -7.19
N GLY A 124 1.10 6.22 -6.93
CA GLY A 124 -0.16 6.07 -7.66
C GLY A 124 -1.07 7.29 -7.50
N LEU A 125 -1.21 7.79 -6.26
CA LEU A 125 -2.04 8.96 -5.96
C LEU A 125 -1.51 10.24 -6.63
N TYR A 126 -0.19 10.46 -6.59
CA TYR A 126 0.48 11.54 -7.30
C TYR A 126 0.22 11.48 -8.82
N THR A 127 0.41 10.29 -9.40
CA THR A 127 0.20 10.06 -10.83
C THR A 127 -1.28 10.23 -11.21
N ALA A 128 -2.20 9.72 -10.39
CA ALA A 128 -3.64 9.86 -10.58
C ALA A 128 -4.08 11.32 -10.52
N GLY A 129 -3.56 12.08 -9.56
CA GLY A 129 -3.85 13.51 -9.43
C GLY A 129 -3.38 14.32 -10.65
N MET A 130 -2.17 14.08 -11.13
CA MET A 130 -1.65 14.72 -12.36
C MET A 130 -2.50 14.37 -13.58
N LEU A 131 -2.83 13.08 -13.77
CA LEU A 131 -3.64 12.63 -14.88
C LEU A 131 -5.06 13.21 -14.83
N ALA A 132 -5.71 13.17 -13.66
CA ALA A 132 -7.07 13.70 -13.49
C ALA A 132 -7.16 15.17 -13.93
N LYS A 133 -6.16 15.99 -13.57
CA LYS A 133 -6.06 17.39 -14.00
C LYS A 133 -5.82 17.53 -15.48
N GLN A 134 -4.92 16.74 -16.05
CA GLN A 134 -4.56 16.83 -17.46
C GLN A 134 -5.70 16.42 -18.41
N ILE A 135 -6.39 15.31 -18.06
CA ILE A 135 -7.48 14.79 -18.90
C ILE A 135 -8.86 15.37 -18.54
N ASN A 136 -8.95 16.12 -17.44
CA ASN A 136 -10.18 16.67 -16.87
C ASN A 136 -11.30 15.61 -16.68
N LYS A 137 -10.90 14.43 -16.21
CA LYS A 137 -11.77 13.29 -15.85
C LYS A 137 -11.22 12.57 -14.64
N SER A 138 -12.04 11.74 -14.04
CA SER A 138 -11.63 10.96 -12.89
C SER A 138 -10.71 9.79 -13.27
N VAL A 139 -9.84 9.43 -12.35
CA VAL A 139 -8.90 8.33 -12.44
C VAL A 139 -9.29 7.27 -11.41
N CYS A 140 -9.39 6.02 -11.86
CA CYS A 140 -9.49 4.87 -10.98
C CYS A 140 -8.08 4.38 -10.65
N LEU A 141 -7.65 4.60 -9.42
CA LEU A 141 -6.39 4.10 -8.87
C LEU A 141 -6.66 2.78 -8.14
N LEU A 142 -6.10 1.71 -8.65
CA LEU A 142 -6.13 0.37 -8.06
C LEU A 142 -4.76 0.06 -7.47
N GLY A 143 -4.71 -0.45 -6.26
CA GLY A 143 -3.47 -0.84 -5.61
C GLY A 143 -3.65 -2.12 -4.80
N GLY A 144 -2.67 -3.00 -4.83
CA GLY A 144 -2.74 -4.22 -4.06
C GLY A 144 -1.65 -5.21 -4.44
N ASP A 145 -1.53 -6.23 -3.61
CA ASP A 145 -0.56 -7.30 -3.82
C ASP A 145 -1.07 -8.62 -3.21
N THR A 146 -0.69 -9.74 -3.84
CA THR A 146 -0.78 -11.09 -3.29
C THR A 146 0.62 -11.56 -2.91
N ILE A 147 1.23 -10.88 -1.92
CA ILE A 147 2.61 -11.13 -1.48
C ILE A 147 2.78 -12.55 -0.93
N SER A 148 1.72 -13.15 -0.39
CA SER A 148 1.74 -14.54 0.08
C SER A 148 2.23 -15.52 -0.98
N LYS A 149 1.99 -15.24 -2.27
CA LYS A 149 2.36 -16.08 -3.41
C LYS A 149 3.85 -16.01 -3.80
N ILE A 150 4.55 -14.97 -3.35
CA ILE A 150 5.97 -14.77 -3.64
C ILE A 150 6.89 -14.94 -2.42
N THR A 151 6.32 -15.26 -1.25
CA THR A 151 7.11 -15.62 -0.05
C THR A 151 7.54 -17.08 -0.09
N SER A 152 8.79 -17.35 0.31
CA SER A 152 9.28 -18.73 0.42
C SER A 152 8.52 -19.50 1.51
N PRO A 153 8.08 -20.74 1.22
CA PRO A 153 7.42 -21.59 2.22
C PRO A 153 8.33 -21.94 3.42
N THR A 154 9.65 -21.79 3.26
CA THR A 154 10.65 -22.10 4.30
C THR A 154 11.23 -20.87 4.98
N ASP A 155 10.91 -19.66 4.52
CA ASP A 155 11.41 -18.43 5.14
C ASP A 155 10.40 -17.84 6.13
N ARG A 156 10.69 -18.03 7.43
CA ARG A 156 9.89 -17.47 8.50
C ARG A 156 9.83 -15.94 8.51
N ALA A 157 10.86 -15.27 8.01
CA ALA A 157 10.96 -13.81 8.06
C ALA A 157 9.93 -13.12 7.16
N THR A 158 9.64 -13.71 6.00
CA THR A 158 8.64 -13.19 5.06
C THR A 158 7.30 -13.91 5.18
N ARG A 159 7.30 -15.25 5.24
CA ARG A 159 6.08 -16.07 5.28
C ARG A 159 5.08 -15.67 6.36
N CYS A 160 5.56 -15.25 7.52
CA CYS A 160 4.73 -15.01 8.71
C CYS A 160 4.32 -13.55 8.92
N ILE A 161 4.59 -12.66 7.98
CA ILE A 161 4.27 -11.23 8.15
C ILE A 161 3.41 -10.66 7.03
N PHE A 162 3.48 -11.21 5.82
CA PHE A 162 2.75 -10.67 4.67
C PHE A 162 1.35 -11.26 4.57
N GLY A 163 0.39 -10.39 4.23
CA GLY A 163 -0.97 -10.72 3.84
C GLY A 163 -1.30 -10.11 2.49
N ASP A 164 -2.44 -10.49 1.96
CA ASP A 164 -2.92 -10.11 0.63
C ASP A 164 -4.07 -9.12 0.75
N ALA A 165 -4.09 -8.11 -0.11
CA ALA A 165 -5.19 -7.15 -0.19
C ALA A 165 -5.23 -6.44 -1.55
N GLY A 166 -6.40 -5.90 -1.88
CA GLY A 166 -6.61 -5.01 -3.02
C GLY A 166 -7.42 -3.77 -2.60
N THR A 167 -7.17 -2.66 -3.24
CA THR A 167 -7.83 -1.37 -2.96
C THR A 167 -8.18 -0.63 -4.23
N ALA A 168 -9.20 0.20 -4.15
CA ALA A 168 -9.58 1.11 -5.21
C ALA A 168 -9.80 2.52 -4.63
N THR A 169 -9.33 3.53 -5.35
CA THR A 169 -9.50 4.95 -5.02
C THR A 169 -9.93 5.72 -6.25
N ILE A 170 -10.96 6.55 -6.16
CA ILE A 170 -11.37 7.48 -7.23
C ILE A 170 -10.75 8.85 -6.94
N VAL A 171 -9.94 9.32 -7.88
CA VAL A 171 -9.30 10.64 -7.86
C VAL A 171 -9.86 11.50 -8.99
N SER A 172 -10.41 12.67 -8.65
CA SER A 172 -11.07 13.57 -9.60
C SER A 172 -10.39 14.93 -9.64
N PRO A 173 -10.58 15.72 -10.72
CA PRO A 173 -10.34 17.16 -10.67
C PRO A 173 -11.15 17.78 -9.52
N GLY A 174 -10.51 18.61 -8.71
CA GLY A 174 -11.13 19.12 -7.48
C GLY A 174 -10.52 20.44 -7.01
N LYS A 175 -10.52 20.64 -5.69
CA LYS A 175 -10.15 21.93 -5.09
C LYS A 175 -8.92 21.87 -4.18
N GLN A 176 -8.52 20.69 -3.69
CA GLN A 176 -7.40 20.59 -2.76
C GLN A 176 -6.06 20.60 -3.53
N ASP A 177 -5.15 21.42 -3.10
CA ASP A 177 -3.75 21.40 -3.52
C ASP A 177 -3.00 20.44 -2.59
N VAL A 178 -2.31 19.45 -3.17
CA VAL A 178 -1.67 18.38 -2.39
C VAL A 178 -0.17 18.39 -2.66
N ASN A 179 0.60 18.58 -1.60
CA ASN A 179 2.04 18.47 -1.64
C ASN A 179 2.48 17.03 -1.42
N PHE A 180 3.44 16.59 -2.23
CA PHE A 180 4.05 15.26 -2.17
C PHE A 180 5.56 15.37 -1.98
N VAL A 181 6.11 14.47 -1.20
CA VAL A 181 7.56 14.25 -1.05
C VAL A 181 7.90 12.84 -1.47
N PHE A 182 8.97 12.70 -2.24
CA PHE A 182 9.53 11.41 -2.67
C PHE A 182 11.03 11.37 -2.40
N ALA A 183 11.51 10.20 -1.97
CA ALA A 183 12.92 9.88 -1.89
C ALA A 183 13.17 8.43 -2.33
N SER A 184 14.26 8.21 -3.09
CA SER A 184 14.65 6.89 -3.61
C SER A 184 16.11 6.60 -3.30
N TYR A 185 16.38 5.39 -2.79
CA TYR A 185 17.68 4.93 -2.30
C TYR A 185 18.04 3.62 -3.01
N GLY A 186 18.24 3.69 -4.33
CA GLY A 186 18.49 2.52 -5.17
C GLY A 186 19.79 1.77 -4.84
N ASP A 187 20.74 2.41 -4.17
CA ASP A 187 21.94 1.80 -3.62
C ASP A 187 21.68 0.79 -2.50
N ARG A 188 20.47 0.83 -1.91
CA ARG A 188 19.98 -0.09 -0.86
C ARG A 188 18.93 -1.08 -1.37
N SER A 189 18.78 -1.24 -2.68
CA SER A 189 17.72 -2.07 -3.29
C SER A 189 17.78 -3.56 -2.90
N ASN A 190 18.95 -4.05 -2.49
CA ASN A 190 19.13 -5.42 -2.01
C ASN A 190 18.51 -5.72 -0.64
N ALA A 191 18.04 -4.70 0.09
CA ALA A 191 17.37 -4.93 1.38
C ALA A 191 15.97 -5.54 1.24
N ILE A 192 15.28 -5.29 0.10
CA ILE A 192 14.06 -5.99 -0.29
C ILE A 192 14.17 -6.32 -1.77
N ILE A 193 14.36 -7.58 -2.09
CA ILE A 193 14.61 -8.01 -3.47
C ILE A 193 14.05 -9.42 -3.72
N MET A 194 13.74 -9.71 -4.98
CA MET A 194 13.35 -11.03 -5.45
C MET A 194 14.26 -11.41 -6.62
N GLU A 195 15.42 -11.97 -6.28
CA GLU A 195 16.43 -12.38 -7.27
C GLU A 195 15.94 -13.58 -8.08
N ASN A 196 16.41 -13.71 -9.32
CA ASN A 196 16.03 -14.77 -10.27
C ASN A 196 14.53 -14.85 -10.60
N SER A 197 13.75 -13.85 -10.19
CA SER A 197 12.31 -13.83 -10.43
C SER A 197 11.94 -13.56 -11.90
N ARG A 198 12.87 -12.98 -12.70
CA ARG A 198 12.64 -12.67 -14.12
C ARG A 198 13.91 -12.87 -14.96
N HIS A 199 14.29 -11.85 -15.74
CA HIS A 199 15.34 -11.97 -16.77
C HIS A 199 16.77 -11.94 -16.21
N ARG A 200 17.01 -11.15 -15.16
CA ARG A 200 18.33 -11.09 -14.53
C ARG A 200 18.58 -12.36 -13.71
N LYS A 201 19.69 -13.01 -13.96
CA LYS A 201 20.15 -14.18 -13.22
C LYS A 201 21.34 -13.84 -12.33
N VAL A 202 21.31 -14.36 -11.12
CA VAL A 202 22.37 -14.25 -10.10
C VAL A 202 22.81 -15.67 -9.77
N GLU A 203 24.12 -15.92 -9.73
CA GLU A 203 24.67 -17.28 -9.54
C GLU A 203 24.41 -17.83 -8.12
N ASN A 204 24.45 -16.98 -7.11
CA ASN A 204 24.22 -17.35 -5.71
C ASN A 204 23.14 -16.42 -5.12
N PRO A 205 21.88 -16.62 -5.46
CA PRO A 205 20.79 -15.75 -4.99
C PRO A 205 20.55 -15.94 -3.49
N ILE A 206 20.15 -14.86 -2.83
CA ILE A 206 19.83 -14.89 -1.39
C ILE A 206 18.59 -15.77 -1.14
N ASN A 207 17.59 -15.70 -2.00
CA ASN A 207 16.30 -16.42 -1.81
C ASN A 207 15.67 -16.80 -3.16
N ASP A 208 16.36 -17.55 -3.95
CA ASP A 208 16.13 -17.94 -5.35
C ASP A 208 14.67 -17.91 -5.82
N GLY A 209 14.28 -16.82 -6.48
CA GLY A 209 12.94 -16.64 -7.01
C GLY A 209 11.88 -16.22 -5.99
N TYR A 210 12.22 -16.12 -4.70
CA TYR A 210 11.32 -15.65 -3.65
C TYR A 210 11.74 -14.31 -3.07
N LEU A 211 10.80 -13.65 -2.42
CA LEU A 211 11.03 -12.39 -1.74
C LEU A 211 12.05 -12.55 -0.60
N TYR A 212 13.10 -11.74 -0.63
CA TYR A 212 14.02 -11.53 0.49
C TYR A 212 13.77 -10.19 1.17
N LEU A 213 13.90 -10.15 2.50
CA LEU A 213 13.71 -8.96 3.30
C LEU A 213 14.74 -8.88 4.43
N ASP A 214 15.59 -7.85 4.40
CA ASP A 214 16.46 -7.48 5.52
C ASP A 214 15.68 -6.63 6.54
N GLY A 215 15.10 -7.29 7.53
CA GLY A 215 14.28 -6.60 8.53
C GLY A 215 15.04 -5.55 9.35
N ILE A 216 16.36 -5.75 9.60
CA ILE A 216 17.18 -4.78 10.33
C ILE A 216 17.49 -3.57 9.44
N GLY A 217 17.88 -3.81 8.20
CA GLY A 217 18.13 -2.76 7.20
C GLY A 217 16.90 -1.88 6.98
N ILE A 218 15.72 -2.50 6.88
CA ILE A 218 14.43 -1.79 6.72
C ILE A 218 14.07 -0.98 7.97
N MET A 219 14.27 -1.52 9.16
CA MET A 219 14.02 -0.77 10.40
C MET A 219 14.93 0.46 10.48
N ASN A 220 16.22 0.29 10.22
CA ASN A 220 17.18 1.41 10.21
C ASN A 220 16.83 2.46 9.16
N PHE A 221 16.48 2.01 7.94
CA PHE A 221 16.00 2.90 6.87
C PHE A 221 14.78 3.70 7.32
N THR A 222 13.77 3.02 7.84
CA THR A 222 12.52 3.67 8.26
C THR A 222 12.76 4.74 9.32
N LEU A 223 13.57 4.43 10.34
CA LEU A 223 13.80 5.36 11.46
C LEU A 223 14.75 6.54 11.11
N ASN A 224 15.51 6.44 10.05
CA ASN A 224 16.40 7.51 9.62
C ASN A 224 15.79 8.38 8.50
N GLU A 225 15.21 7.76 7.48
CA GLU A 225 14.81 8.48 6.26
C GLU A 225 13.34 8.95 6.28
N VAL A 226 12.44 8.18 6.92
CA VAL A 226 11.01 8.53 6.93
C VAL A 226 10.72 9.81 7.74
N PRO A 227 11.33 10.04 8.93
CA PRO A 227 11.15 11.30 9.65
C PRO A 227 11.56 12.54 8.84
N ASP A 228 12.68 12.46 8.10
CA ASP A 228 13.17 13.57 7.28
C ASP A 228 12.19 13.90 6.14
N ALA A 229 11.63 12.89 5.48
CA ALA A 229 10.61 13.07 4.45
C ALA A 229 9.31 13.69 5.02
N ILE A 230 8.90 13.26 6.21
CA ILE A 230 7.75 13.83 6.92
C ILE A 230 8.00 15.29 7.28
N ASP A 231 9.18 15.63 7.81
CA ASP A 231 9.51 17.01 8.19
C ASP A 231 9.61 17.94 6.97
N GLU A 232 10.17 17.46 5.84
CA GLU A 232 10.16 18.19 4.57
C GLU A 232 8.72 18.50 4.11
N LEU A 233 7.82 17.51 4.21
CA LEU A 233 6.41 17.65 3.84
C LEU A 233 5.66 18.61 4.78
N LEU A 234 5.85 18.49 6.08
CA LEU A 234 5.25 19.39 7.08
C LEU A 234 5.67 20.84 6.86
N LYS A 235 6.97 21.07 6.61
CA LYS A 235 7.49 22.39 6.27
C LYS A 235 6.85 22.97 5.02
N ALA A 236 6.62 22.16 4.00
CA ALA A 236 5.98 22.57 2.74
C ALA A 236 4.51 22.97 2.92
N ASN A 237 3.84 22.47 3.97
CA ASN A 237 2.45 22.75 4.28
C ASN A 237 2.28 23.77 5.44
N ASP A 238 3.38 24.31 5.97
CA ASP A 238 3.38 25.20 7.14
C ASP A 238 2.67 24.58 8.36
N LEU A 239 2.90 23.27 8.58
CA LEU A 239 2.29 22.50 9.67
C LEU A 239 3.35 21.95 10.63
N ALA A 240 2.98 21.84 11.89
CA ALA A 240 3.75 21.11 12.89
C ALA A 240 3.24 19.67 13.07
N ARG A 241 4.08 18.74 13.53
CA ARG A 241 3.72 17.34 13.79
C ARG A 241 2.46 17.15 14.63
N LYS A 242 2.22 18.03 15.62
CA LYS A 242 1.04 18.01 16.52
C LYS A 242 -0.29 18.31 15.82
N GLU A 243 -0.23 19.02 14.66
CA GLU A 243 -1.40 19.45 13.89
C GLU A 243 -1.89 18.38 12.94
N ILE A 244 -1.09 17.32 12.74
CA ILE A 244 -1.54 16.12 12.00
C ILE A 244 -2.54 15.37 12.88
N SER A 245 -3.71 15.13 12.32
CA SER A 245 -4.78 14.36 12.97
C SER A 245 -4.48 12.86 12.93
N LEU A 246 -4.02 12.35 11.79
CA LEU A 246 -3.70 10.94 11.56
C LEU A 246 -2.44 10.81 10.69
N TYR A 247 -1.55 9.92 11.06
CA TYR A 247 -0.46 9.42 10.21
C TYR A 247 -0.86 8.05 9.64
N ALA A 248 -1.42 8.03 8.45
CA ALA A 248 -1.75 6.81 7.73
C ALA A 248 -0.48 6.24 7.09
N CYS A 249 0.30 5.51 7.87
CA CYS A 249 1.58 4.94 7.46
C CYS A 249 1.43 3.52 6.91
N HIS A 250 2.33 3.13 5.99
CA HIS A 250 2.50 1.74 5.59
C HIS A 250 2.64 0.82 6.81
N GLN A 251 1.96 -0.33 6.79
CA GLN A 251 1.80 -1.27 7.89
C GLN A 251 2.90 -2.35 7.94
N ALA A 252 4.17 -1.93 7.97
CA ALA A 252 5.30 -2.87 7.95
C ALA A 252 5.26 -3.90 9.10
N ASN A 253 5.11 -3.46 10.33
CA ASN A 253 4.76 -4.21 11.54
C ASN A 253 4.60 -3.24 12.73
N LYS A 254 4.04 -3.73 13.84
CA LYS A 254 3.76 -2.92 15.02
C LYS A 254 5.01 -2.29 15.64
N VAL A 255 6.14 -3.02 15.69
CA VAL A 255 7.38 -2.50 16.29
C VAL A 255 7.92 -1.32 15.50
N ILE A 256 7.94 -1.41 14.17
CA ILE A 256 8.40 -0.31 13.30
C ILE A 256 7.52 0.93 13.49
N LEU A 257 6.18 0.77 13.51
CA LEU A 257 5.27 1.91 13.68
C LEU A 257 5.38 2.53 15.08
N THR A 258 5.50 1.72 16.12
CA THR A 258 5.73 2.22 17.51
C THR A 258 7.04 3.01 17.58
N SER A 259 8.13 2.45 17.03
CA SER A 259 9.44 3.13 17.00
C SER A 259 9.42 4.41 16.17
N LEU A 260 8.64 4.43 15.08
CA LEU A 260 8.45 5.63 14.25
C LEU A 260 7.68 6.72 15.03
N ALA A 261 6.61 6.36 15.76
CA ALA A 261 5.87 7.29 16.62
C ALA A 261 6.79 7.92 17.68
N ASP A 262 7.60 7.09 18.36
CA ASP A 262 8.58 7.55 19.35
C ASP A 262 9.62 8.48 18.72
N LYS A 263 10.14 8.14 17.53
CA LYS A 263 11.11 8.97 16.80
C LYS A 263 10.53 10.32 16.35
N LEU A 264 9.27 10.34 15.94
CA LEU A 264 8.55 11.56 15.57
C LEU A 264 8.11 12.39 16.79
N GLY A 265 8.11 11.79 17.99
CA GLY A 265 7.60 12.43 19.21
C GLY A 265 6.09 12.66 19.16
N VAL A 266 5.34 11.77 18.52
CA VAL A 266 3.87 11.81 18.41
C VAL A 266 3.26 10.66 19.19
N SER A 267 2.00 10.81 19.60
CA SER A 267 1.26 9.76 20.30
C SER A 267 1.00 8.56 19.38
N GLN A 268 1.08 7.35 19.90
CA GLN A 268 0.91 6.11 19.12
C GLN A 268 -0.50 5.96 18.53
N ASP A 269 -1.52 6.55 19.14
CA ASP A 269 -2.88 6.58 18.59
C ASP A 269 -2.98 7.39 17.28
N LYS A 270 -2.04 8.32 17.04
CA LYS A 270 -1.94 9.04 15.76
C LYS A 270 -1.27 8.23 14.64
N ILE A 271 -0.54 7.15 14.98
CA ILE A 271 0.04 6.20 14.02
C ILE A 271 -0.55 4.81 14.29
N PRO A 272 -1.81 4.55 13.92
CA PRO A 272 -2.47 3.30 14.27
C PRO A 272 -1.85 2.10 13.55
N PHE A 273 -1.77 0.98 14.26
CA PHE A 273 -1.49 -0.33 13.68
C PHE A 273 -2.80 -1.09 13.49
N THR A 274 -3.27 -1.19 12.26
CA THR A 274 -4.57 -1.78 11.90
C THR A 274 -4.46 -3.16 11.25
N ALA A 275 -3.25 -3.55 10.83
CA ALA A 275 -2.96 -4.75 10.05
C ALA A 275 -2.86 -6.05 10.87
N GLY A 276 -3.15 -6.02 12.17
CA GLY A 276 -2.90 -7.14 13.10
C GLY A 276 -3.54 -8.48 12.71
N GLU A 277 -4.62 -8.46 11.96
CA GLU A 277 -5.37 -9.63 11.49
C GLU A 277 -5.40 -9.76 9.95
N ILE A 278 -4.60 -8.96 9.25
CA ILE A 278 -4.52 -8.96 7.79
C ILE A 278 -3.11 -9.36 7.34
N GLY A 279 -2.08 -8.79 7.97
CA GLY A 279 -0.68 -8.89 7.59
C GLY A 279 -0.16 -7.59 7.00
N ASN A 280 1.08 -7.59 6.52
CA ASN A 280 1.64 -6.48 5.75
C ASN A 280 1.10 -6.57 4.32
N GLU A 281 0.27 -5.61 3.92
CA GLU A 281 -0.48 -5.58 2.66
C GLU A 281 0.19 -4.71 1.58
N SER A 282 1.50 -4.46 1.70
CA SER A 282 2.29 -3.70 0.71
C SER A 282 1.61 -2.38 0.30
N SER A 283 1.28 -2.20 -0.99
CA SER A 283 0.65 -1.00 -1.55
C SER A 283 -0.78 -0.74 -1.04
N ALA A 284 -1.47 -1.77 -0.53
CA ALA A 284 -2.84 -1.64 0.01
C ALA A 284 -2.90 -1.08 1.44
N SER A 285 -1.77 -0.99 2.15
CA SER A 285 -1.73 -0.63 3.57
C SER A 285 -2.39 0.72 3.89
N ILE A 286 -2.05 1.78 3.15
CA ILE A 286 -2.54 3.14 3.46
C ILE A 286 -4.06 3.25 3.27
N PRO A 287 -4.68 2.80 2.16
CA PRO A 287 -6.14 2.78 2.03
C PRO A 287 -6.84 1.96 3.12
N LEU A 288 -6.26 0.83 3.56
CA LEU A 288 -6.79 0.03 4.67
C LEU A 288 -6.75 0.79 6.00
N VAL A 289 -5.66 1.49 6.31
CA VAL A 289 -5.56 2.37 7.50
C VAL A 289 -6.60 3.47 7.44
N LEU A 290 -6.74 4.17 6.31
CA LEU A 290 -7.75 5.23 6.12
C LEU A 290 -9.17 4.69 6.33
N THR A 291 -9.48 3.53 5.73
CA THR A 291 -10.77 2.87 5.88
C THR A 291 -11.05 2.46 7.33
N ALA A 292 -10.06 1.90 8.02
CA ALA A 292 -10.18 1.53 9.44
C ALA A 292 -10.35 2.76 10.35
N SER A 293 -9.83 3.92 9.95
CA SER A 293 -9.85 5.18 10.70
C SER A 293 -10.97 6.14 10.27
N GLN A 294 -11.91 5.74 9.42
CA GLN A 294 -12.94 6.60 8.81
C GLN A 294 -13.84 7.35 9.81
N GLN A 295 -13.91 6.91 11.06
CA GLN A 295 -14.68 7.57 12.14
C GLN A 295 -13.82 8.58 12.94
N SER A 296 -12.54 8.72 12.62
CA SER A 296 -11.62 9.65 13.25
C SER A 296 -11.62 11.01 12.53
N ASP A 297 -10.93 11.99 13.09
CA ASP A 297 -10.63 13.23 12.38
C ASP A 297 -9.61 12.96 11.27
N LEU A 298 -10.02 13.16 10.02
CA LEU A 298 -9.21 12.95 8.83
C LEU A 298 -8.84 14.28 8.11
N SER A 299 -9.03 15.43 8.74
CA SER A 299 -8.84 16.76 8.13
C SER A 299 -7.39 17.04 7.73
N ASN A 300 -6.42 16.68 8.59
CA ASN A 300 -4.99 16.83 8.33
C ASN A 300 -4.32 15.45 8.37
N THR A 301 -4.64 14.61 7.41
CA THR A 301 -4.09 13.26 7.37
C THR A 301 -2.80 13.22 6.56
N LEU A 302 -1.71 12.79 7.20
CA LEU A 302 -0.44 12.50 6.55
C LEU A 302 -0.41 11.03 6.14
N CYS A 303 -0.35 10.77 4.82
CA CYS A 303 -0.13 9.46 4.26
C CYS A 303 1.36 9.25 3.99
N CYS A 304 1.94 8.13 4.44
CA CYS A 304 3.36 7.83 4.24
C CYS A 304 3.60 6.36 3.92
N GLY A 305 4.05 6.10 2.69
CA GLY A 305 4.51 4.79 2.25
C GLY A 305 6.02 4.72 2.25
N PHE A 306 6.59 3.60 2.68
CA PHE A 306 8.04 3.38 2.71
C PHE A 306 8.37 1.89 2.65
N GLY A 307 9.46 1.54 1.99
CA GLY A 307 9.91 0.14 1.86
C GLY A 307 10.69 -0.11 0.60
N VAL A 308 10.24 -1.13 -0.17
CA VAL A 308 10.92 -1.59 -1.37
C VAL A 308 11.30 -0.45 -2.31
N GLY A 309 12.63 -0.55 -2.82
CA GLY A 309 13.23 0.47 -3.67
C GLY A 309 14.70 0.71 -3.31
N LEU A 310 15.13 1.05 -2.08
CA LEU A 310 14.24 1.56 -1.03
C LEU A 310 13.68 2.91 -1.41
N SER A 311 12.47 3.17 -0.95
CA SER A 311 11.78 4.42 -1.29
C SER A 311 10.89 4.91 -0.14
N VAL A 312 10.64 6.21 -0.14
CA VAL A 312 9.65 6.89 0.72
C VAL A 312 8.80 7.78 -0.16
N GLY A 313 7.49 7.71 0.03
CA GLY A 313 6.53 8.66 -0.53
C GLY A 313 5.60 9.16 0.56
N ALA A 314 5.32 10.46 0.60
CA ALA A 314 4.39 11.04 1.58
C ALA A 314 3.56 12.17 0.98
N CYS A 315 2.34 12.36 1.48
CA CYS A 315 1.48 13.50 1.19
C CYS A 315 0.59 13.85 2.39
N ILE A 316 0.06 15.06 2.40
CA ILE A 316 -0.98 15.49 3.36
C ILE A 316 -2.24 15.79 2.58
N TYR A 317 -3.37 15.26 3.05
CA TYR A 317 -4.67 15.43 2.42
C TYR A 317 -5.80 15.50 3.48
N ASP A 318 -6.84 16.28 3.20
CA ASP A 318 -8.07 16.31 3.98
C ASP A 318 -9.07 15.30 3.40
N PHE A 319 -9.22 14.16 4.08
CA PHE A 319 -10.13 13.08 3.69
C PHE A 319 -11.55 13.26 4.27
N SER A 320 -11.88 14.37 4.93
CA SER A 320 -13.20 14.58 5.55
C SER A 320 -14.37 14.46 4.55
N GLY A 321 -14.11 14.75 3.27
CA GLY A 321 -15.10 14.63 2.19
C GLY A 321 -15.05 13.30 1.43
N THR A 322 -14.14 12.38 1.77
CA THR A 322 -13.95 11.11 1.08
C THR A 322 -14.97 10.07 1.54
N LYS A 323 -15.63 9.38 0.62
CA LYS A 323 -16.55 8.29 0.92
C LYS A 323 -15.79 6.98 1.08
N PHE A 324 -16.02 6.25 2.18
CA PHE A 324 -15.42 4.95 2.46
C PHE A 324 -16.45 3.83 2.29
N TYR A 325 -16.10 2.80 1.52
CA TYR A 325 -16.97 1.64 1.24
C TYR A 325 -16.63 0.42 2.13
N GLY A 326 -15.67 0.59 3.05
CA GLY A 326 -15.26 -0.47 3.95
C GLY A 326 -14.32 -1.49 3.32
N VAL A 327 -14.24 -2.66 3.96
CA VAL A 327 -13.40 -3.79 3.53
C VAL A 327 -14.29 -4.95 3.16
N LYS A 328 -14.22 -5.41 1.91
CA LYS A 328 -14.95 -6.57 1.39
C LYS A 328 -14.10 -7.83 1.56
N GLU A 329 -14.70 -8.92 2.01
CA GLU A 329 -14.07 -10.25 2.01
C GLU A 329 -14.49 -11.03 0.76
N ILE A 330 -13.53 -11.67 0.07
CA ILE A 330 -13.77 -12.50 -1.13
C ILE A 330 -13.02 -13.82 -1.05
#